data_1aed3bbbcd039422a26e5b7b3f78f5e0
#
_entry.id   1aed3bbbcd039422a26e5b7b3f78f5e0
#
_cell.length_a   1.000
_cell.length_b   1.000
_cell.length_c   1.000
_cell.angle_alpha   90.00
_cell.angle_beta   90.00
_cell.angle_gamma   90.00
#
_symmetry.space_group_name_H-M   'P 1'
#
loop_
_entity.id
_entity.type
_entity.pdbx_description
1 polymer ?
#
loop_
_entity_poly.entity_id
_entity_poly.type
_entity_poly.pdbx_seq_one_letter_code
_entity_poly.pdbx_strand_id
1 'polypeptide(L)'
;MLMLLSPSKTLDYETPATTDSFSIPEFLEKSSELVKVLKQKSFLDLMELMQVSQKIAELNVERFNQWKLPFSTENAKQAVLAFKGDVYTGLDASALSENRLTYTQSHLRILSGLYGLLRPLDLMQPYRLEMGLKLKTKKSENLYQFWGEKITDKLNVLLAKQDNPVLINLSSNEYFKSVQKKNLDGRLITPEFKELKNGKYKMISFFAKKARGLMVRFAIDHNIQKAEVLQNFDYDGYHFNLELSQVDKWVFSRG
;
A
#
# COMPACT_ATOMS: atom_id res chain seq x y z
N MET A 1 11.76 -8.92 8.53
CA MET A 1 10.46 -8.21 8.74
C MET A 1 9.83 -7.83 7.41
N LEU A 2 8.51 -7.68 7.35
CA LEU A 2 7.74 -7.25 6.18
C LEU A 2 6.93 -6.00 6.56
N MET A 3 6.87 -5.00 5.67
CA MET A 3 6.11 -3.76 5.87
C MET A 3 4.92 -3.71 4.92
N LEU A 4 3.78 -3.15 5.36
CA LEU A 4 2.61 -2.92 4.52
C LEU A 4 2.30 -1.44 4.37
N LEU A 5 2.06 -0.98 3.14
CA LEU A 5 1.52 0.34 2.83
C LEU A 5 0.15 0.27 2.17
N SER A 6 -0.60 1.36 2.27
CA SER A 6 -1.75 1.61 1.41
C SER A 6 -1.30 2.16 0.06
N PRO A 7 -2.12 1.98 -1.00
CA PRO A 7 -1.91 2.65 -2.27
C PRO A 7 -2.25 4.14 -2.16
N SER A 8 -2.14 4.85 -3.26
CA SER A 8 -2.66 6.22 -3.40
C SER A 8 -3.76 6.30 -4.45
N LYS A 9 -4.67 7.27 -4.28
CA LYS A 9 -5.69 7.62 -5.28
C LYS A 9 -5.10 8.37 -6.47
N THR A 10 -3.99 9.08 -6.24
CA THR A 10 -3.24 9.81 -7.27
C THR A 10 -2.14 8.93 -7.82
N LEU A 11 -2.00 8.93 -9.13
CA LEU A 11 -1.02 8.14 -9.86
C LEU A 11 -0.16 9.05 -10.74
N ASP A 12 1.07 8.65 -10.97
CA ASP A 12 2.03 9.30 -11.85
C ASP A 12 2.46 8.33 -12.96
N TYR A 13 1.95 8.57 -14.15
CA TYR A 13 2.32 7.87 -15.38
C TYR A 13 3.03 8.78 -16.39
N GLU A 14 3.26 10.04 -16.02
CA GLU A 14 3.92 11.04 -16.85
C GLU A 14 5.43 11.03 -16.62
N THR A 15 5.86 10.98 -15.35
CA THR A 15 7.29 10.90 -15.01
C THR A 15 7.86 9.53 -15.43
N PRO A 16 8.97 9.46 -16.18
CA PRO A 16 9.61 8.19 -16.53
C PRO A 16 9.97 7.36 -15.29
N ALA A 17 9.98 6.04 -15.43
CA ALA A 17 10.51 5.17 -14.40
C ALA A 17 12.02 5.38 -14.23
N THR A 18 12.50 5.27 -12.98
CA THR A 18 13.94 5.44 -12.65
C THR A 18 14.70 4.11 -12.65
N THR A 19 14.06 3.02 -13.02
CA THR A 19 14.63 1.66 -13.10
C THR A 19 13.95 0.87 -14.20
N ASP A 20 14.70 0.01 -14.88
CA ASP A 20 14.19 -0.97 -15.84
C ASP A 20 13.78 -2.27 -15.15
N SER A 21 14.13 -2.45 -13.88
CA SER A 21 13.76 -3.63 -13.08
C SER A 21 12.25 -3.64 -12.82
N PHE A 22 11.60 -4.78 -13.05
CA PHE A 22 10.18 -4.95 -12.78
C PHE A 22 9.83 -6.38 -12.41
N SER A 23 8.62 -6.56 -11.91
CA SER A 23 7.98 -7.85 -11.67
C SER A 23 6.51 -7.79 -12.09
N ILE A 24 5.88 -8.96 -12.22
CA ILE A 24 4.49 -9.08 -12.62
C ILE A 24 3.63 -9.38 -11.39
N PRO A 25 2.51 -8.66 -11.15
CA PRO A 25 1.65 -8.89 -10.00
C PRO A 25 1.14 -10.32 -9.92
N GLU A 26 1.15 -10.89 -8.74
CA GLU A 26 0.81 -12.31 -8.56
C GLU A 26 -0.69 -12.61 -8.69
N PHE A 27 -1.55 -11.62 -8.47
CA PHE A 27 -3.01 -11.79 -8.51
C PHE A 27 -3.66 -11.26 -9.79
N LEU A 28 -2.95 -11.22 -10.93
CA LEU A 28 -3.48 -10.67 -12.20
C LEU A 28 -4.74 -11.37 -12.70
N GLU A 29 -4.89 -12.68 -12.47
CA GLU A 29 -6.14 -13.39 -12.81
C GLU A 29 -7.32 -12.83 -12.02
N LYS A 30 -7.13 -12.56 -10.71
CA LYS A 30 -8.14 -11.93 -9.87
C LYS A 30 -8.41 -10.47 -10.26
N SER A 31 -7.36 -9.75 -10.62
CA SER A 31 -7.50 -8.40 -11.17
C SER A 31 -8.33 -8.41 -12.46
N SER A 32 -8.10 -9.36 -13.36
CA SER A 32 -8.89 -9.53 -14.58
C SER A 32 -10.38 -9.81 -14.30
N GLU A 33 -10.70 -10.60 -13.25
CA GLU A 33 -12.09 -10.83 -12.82
C GLU A 33 -12.77 -9.50 -12.42
N LEU A 34 -12.07 -8.67 -11.63
CA LEU A 34 -12.58 -7.34 -11.21
C LEU A 34 -12.71 -6.39 -12.40
N VAL A 35 -11.71 -6.34 -13.28
CA VAL A 35 -11.74 -5.48 -14.48
C VAL A 35 -12.89 -5.86 -15.40
N LYS A 36 -13.19 -7.15 -15.58
CA LYS A 36 -14.36 -7.58 -16.36
C LYS A 36 -15.68 -7.02 -15.81
N VAL A 37 -15.82 -6.94 -14.49
CA VAL A 37 -16.99 -6.32 -13.85
C VAL A 37 -16.99 -4.80 -14.03
N LEU A 38 -15.81 -4.17 -13.85
CA LEU A 38 -15.66 -2.71 -13.95
C LEU A 38 -15.88 -2.19 -15.38
N LYS A 39 -15.49 -2.96 -16.42
CA LYS A 39 -15.75 -2.65 -17.84
C LYS A 39 -17.23 -2.59 -18.20
N GLN A 40 -18.08 -3.27 -17.42
CA GLN A 40 -19.54 -3.26 -17.63
C GLN A 40 -20.25 -2.07 -16.97
N LYS A 41 -19.49 -1.26 -16.21
CA LYS A 41 -20.03 -0.11 -15.49
C LYS A 41 -19.99 1.14 -16.35
N SER A 42 -21.11 1.86 -16.39
CA SER A 42 -21.16 3.21 -16.95
C SER A 42 -20.40 4.20 -16.06
N PHE A 43 -20.15 5.40 -16.56
CA PHE A 43 -19.57 6.46 -15.72
C PHE A 43 -20.49 6.85 -14.56
N LEU A 44 -21.81 6.78 -14.73
CA LEU A 44 -22.77 7.02 -13.66
C LEU A 44 -22.67 5.97 -12.55
N ASP A 45 -22.56 4.68 -12.93
CA ASP A 45 -22.32 3.61 -11.96
C ASP A 45 -21.01 3.82 -11.18
N LEU A 46 -19.94 4.27 -11.85
CA LEU A 46 -18.65 4.52 -11.19
C LEU A 46 -18.69 5.78 -10.31
N MET A 47 -19.45 6.83 -10.71
CA MET A 47 -19.68 7.99 -9.84
C MET A 47 -20.34 7.57 -8.52
N GLU A 48 -21.38 6.77 -8.60
CA GLU A 48 -22.10 6.26 -7.42
C GLU A 48 -21.23 5.33 -6.59
N LEU A 49 -20.58 4.35 -7.21
CA LEU A 49 -19.74 3.37 -6.53
C LEU A 49 -18.56 4.03 -5.78
N MET A 50 -17.87 4.95 -6.43
CA MET A 50 -16.62 5.55 -5.94
C MET A 50 -16.83 6.89 -5.23
N GLN A 51 -18.04 7.46 -5.27
CA GLN A 51 -18.38 8.79 -4.74
C GLN A 51 -17.40 9.86 -5.27
N VAL A 52 -17.32 9.96 -6.60
CA VAL A 52 -16.39 10.86 -7.31
C VAL A 52 -17.12 11.75 -8.30
N SER A 53 -16.45 12.81 -8.78
CA SER A 53 -16.95 13.65 -9.86
C SER A 53 -17.04 12.89 -11.19
N GLN A 54 -17.88 13.39 -12.10
CA GLN A 54 -18.04 12.84 -13.44
C GLN A 54 -16.69 12.70 -14.16
N LYS A 55 -15.86 13.74 -14.14
CA LYS A 55 -14.51 13.72 -14.77
C LYS A 55 -13.66 12.55 -14.28
N ILE A 56 -13.69 12.25 -12.98
CA ILE A 56 -12.91 11.13 -12.42
C ILE A 56 -13.54 9.80 -12.81
N ALA A 57 -14.86 9.70 -12.88
CA ALA A 57 -15.55 8.49 -13.29
C ALA A 57 -15.27 8.15 -14.76
N GLU A 58 -15.40 9.14 -15.67
CA GLU A 58 -15.09 9.00 -17.10
C GLU A 58 -13.64 8.55 -17.33
N LEU A 59 -12.69 9.18 -16.65
CA LEU A 59 -11.28 8.76 -16.68
C LEU A 59 -11.11 7.30 -16.25
N ASN A 60 -11.87 6.80 -15.28
CA ASN A 60 -11.73 5.42 -14.84
C ASN A 60 -12.48 4.43 -15.74
N VAL A 61 -13.57 4.84 -16.41
CA VAL A 61 -14.15 4.06 -17.52
C VAL A 61 -13.09 3.82 -18.61
N GLU A 62 -12.39 4.88 -19.01
CA GLU A 62 -11.32 4.81 -20.01
C GLU A 62 -10.20 3.89 -19.55
N ARG A 63 -9.68 4.07 -18.33
CA ARG A 63 -8.63 3.25 -17.74
C ARG A 63 -8.99 1.77 -17.71
N PHE A 64 -10.21 1.42 -17.27
CA PHE A 64 -10.65 0.02 -17.26
C PHE A 64 -10.78 -0.54 -18.67
N ASN A 65 -11.30 0.23 -19.64
CA ASN A 65 -11.39 -0.21 -21.02
C ASN A 65 -10.03 -0.47 -21.66
N GLN A 66 -9.03 0.36 -21.36
CA GLN A 66 -7.64 0.22 -21.84
C GLN A 66 -6.87 -0.90 -21.13
N TRP A 67 -7.31 -1.32 -19.94
CA TRP A 67 -6.63 -2.35 -19.17
C TRP A 67 -6.56 -3.67 -19.94
N LYS A 68 -5.35 -4.17 -20.17
CA LYS A 68 -5.09 -5.36 -20.98
C LYS A 68 -3.85 -6.11 -20.51
N LEU A 69 -3.81 -7.41 -20.79
CA LEU A 69 -2.64 -8.27 -20.66
C LEU A 69 -1.96 -8.47 -22.02
N PRO A 70 -0.68 -8.83 -22.06
CA PRO A 70 0.26 -8.89 -20.93
C PRO A 70 0.71 -7.49 -20.46
N PHE A 71 1.20 -7.40 -19.22
CA PHE A 71 1.84 -6.18 -18.72
C PHE A 71 3.29 -6.10 -19.23
N SER A 72 3.67 -4.91 -19.67
CA SER A 72 5.03 -4.53 -20.05
C SER A 72 5.31 -3.10 -19.62
N THR A 73 6.56 -2.67 -19.68
CA THR A 73 6.97 -1.29 -19.37
C THR A 73 6.38 -0.26 -20.35
N GLU A 74 5.84 -0.69 -21.50
CA GLU A 74 5.15 0.18 -22.46
C GLU A 74 3.72 0.53 -22.01
N ASN A 75 3.05 -0.36 -21.25
CA ASN A 75 1.65 -0.19 -20.89
C ASN A 75 1.39 -0.15 -19.38
N ALA A 76 2.42 -0.30 -18.57
CA ALA A 76 2.35 -0.33 -17.11
C ALA A 76 3.61 0.26 -16.48
N LYS A 77 3.53 0.63 -15.20
CA LYS A 77 4.63 1.21 -14.44
C LYS A 77 4.75 0.50 -13.08
N GLN A 78 5.97 0.47 -12.54
CA GLN A 78 6.24 -0.11 -11.22
C GLN A 78 5.37 0.58 -10.14
N ALA A 79 4.72 -0.20 -9.29
CA ALA A 79 3.73 0.30 -8.33
C ALA A 79 4.30 1.40 -7.42
N VAL A 80 5.51 1.24 -6.89
CA VAL A 80 6.14 2.22 -6.00
C VAL A 80 6.46 3.55 -6.69
N LEU A 81 6.66 3.55 -8.01
CA LEU A 81 6.91 4.73 -8.84
C LEU A 81 5.61 5.31 -9.44
N ALA A 82 4.56 4.50 -9.55
CA ALA A 82 3.28 4.92 -10.08
C ALA A 82 2.38 5.58 -9.03
N PHE A 83 2.40 5.12 -7.77
CA PHE A 83 1.63 5.76 -6.71
C PHE A 83 2.24 7.11 -6.30
N LYS A 84 1.38 8.14 -6.15
CA LYS A 84 1.75 9.52 -5.78
C LYS A 84 0.86 10.03 -4.65
N GLY A 85 1.43 10.74 -3.70
CA GLY A 85 0.72 11.31 -2.54
C GLY A 85 1.58 11.21 -1.28
N ASP A 86 1.04 11.66 -0.14
CA ASP A 86 1.81 11.91 1.09
C ASP A 86 2.69 10.74 1.53
N VAL A 87 2.17 9.50 1.47
CA VAL A 87 2.94 8.29 1.80
C VAL A 87 4.15 8.14 0.86
N TYR A 88 3.92 8.30 -0.44
CA TYR A 88 4.94 8.11 -1.47
C TYR A 88 5.90 9.29 -1.57
N THR A 89 5.46 10.49 -1.19
CA THR A 89 6.35 11.64 -0.98
C THR A 89 7.32 11.37 0.20
N GLY A 90 6.84 10.76 1.28
CA GLY A 90 7.70 10.35 2.39
C GLY A 90 8.66 9.23 2.05
N LEU A 91 8.24 8.27 1.22
CA LEU A 91 9.07 7.15 0.76
C LEU A 91 10.12 7.61 -0.26
N ASP A 92 9.74 8.49 -1.19
CA ASP A 92 10.59 9.02 -2.27
C ASP A 92 11.35 7.92 -3.03
N ALA A 93 10.57 7.00 -3.63
CA ALA A 93 11.13 5.83 -4.30
C ALA A 93 11.97 6.19 -5.54
N SER A 94 11.72 7.34 -6.16
CA SER A 94 12.46 7.82 -7.33
C SER A 94 13.93 8.13 -7.03
N ALA A 95 14.28 8.42 -5.77
CA ALA A 95 15.64 8.66 -5.30
C ALA A 95 16.37 7.39 -4.83
N LEU A 96 15.77 6.21 -4.97
CA LEU A 96 16.38 4.96 -4.52
C LEU A 96 17.33 4.39 -5.59
N SER A 97 18.50 3.94 -5.17
CA SER A 97 19.41 3.14 -6.01
C SER A 97 18.87 1.73 -6.22
N GLU A 98 19.37 1.00 -7.23
CA GLU A 98 18.97 -0.39 -7.52
C GLU A 98 19.10 -1.32 -6.31
N ASN A 99 20.16 -1.20 -5.51
CA ASN A 99 20.34 -2.00 -4.29
C ASN A 99 19.24 -1.71 -3.27
N ARG A 100 18.84 -0.44 -3.12
CA ARG A 100 17.77 -0.03 -2.23
C ARG A 100 16.40 -0.47 -2.75
N LEU A 101 16.18 -0.44 -4.07
CA LEU A 101 15.00 -1.01 -4.71
C LEU A 101 14.89 -2.52 -4.48
N THR A 102 16.01 -3.25 -4.53
CA THR A 102 16.08 -4.69 -4.21
C THR A 102 15.68 -4.98 -2.76
N TYR A 103 16.19 -4.18 -1.79
CA TYR A 103 15.74 -4.26 -0.40
C TYR A 103 14.24 -3.99 -0.29
N THR A 104 13.77 -2.91 -0.93
CA THR A 104 12.36 -2.52 -0.92
C THR A 104 11.46 -3.62 -1.48
N GLN A 105 11.85 -4.23 -2.59
CA GLN A 105 11.14 -5.35 -3.23
C GLN A 105 10.96 -6.55 -2.30
N SER A 106 11.96 -6.78 -1.44
CA SER A 106 11.95 -7.91 -0.50
C SER A 106 11.13 -7.62 0.77
N HIS A 107 11.12 -6.37 1.26
CA HIS A 107 10.62 -6.00 2.58
C HIS A 107 9.31 -5.19 2.57
N LEU A 108 8.84 -4.73 1.42
CA LEU A 108 7.63 -3.92 1.31
C LEU A 108 6.55 -4.64 0.49
N ARG A 109 5.29 -4.47 0.92
CA ARG A 109 4.10 -4.81 0.14
C ARG A 109 3.13 -3.63 0.15
N ILE A 110 2.40 -3.46 -0.94
CA ILE A 110 1.40 -2.41 -1.11
C ILE A 110 0.05 -3.09 -1.29
N LEU A 111 -0.89 -2.82 -0.39
CA LEU A 111 -2.27 -3.28 -0.52
C LEU A 111 -2.96 -2.56 -1.68
N SER A 112 -3.86 -3.23 -2.38
CA SER A 112 -4.55 -2.67 -3.53
C SER A 112 -5.95 -3.26 -3.67
N GLY A 113 -6.95 -2.41 -3.92
CA GLY A 113 -8.32 -2.87 -4.19
C GLY A 113 -8.41 -3.70 -5.48
N LEU A 114 -7.63 -3.34 -6.51
CA LEU A 114 -7.63 -4.05 -7.80
C LEU A 114 -6.64 -5.22 -7.86
N TYR A 115 -5.43 -5.02 -7.33
CA TYR A 115 -4.33 -6.00 -7.45
C TYR A 115 -4.11 -6.84 -6.18
N GLY A 116 -4.88 -6.60 -5.10
CA GLY A 116 -4.76 -7.30 -3.82
C GLY A 116 -3.49 -6.92 -3.05
N LEU A 117 -2.38 -7.53 -3.40
CA LEU A 117 -1.07 -7.32 -2.78
C LEU A 117 -0.01 -7.16 -3.86
N LEU A 118 0.59 -5.98 -3.92
CA LEU A 118 1.66 -5.64 -4.86
C LEU A 118 3.03 -5.67 -4.18
N ARG A 119 4.03 -6.12 -4.92
CA ARG A 119 5.43 -5.81 -4.62
C ARG A 119 5.75 -4.41 -5.17
N PRO A 120 6.76 -3.70 -4.64
CA PRO A 120 7.14 -2.36 -5.12
C PRO A 120 7.38 -2.26 -6.62
N LEU A 121 8.06 -3.22 -7.21
CA LEU A 121 8.40 -3.25 -8.63
C LEU A 121 7.38 -3.98 -9.51
N ASP A 122 6.23 -4.40 -8.96
CA ASP A 122 5.15 -4.97 -9.76
C ASP A 122 4.62 -3.93 -10.74
N LEU A 123 4.55 -4.29 -12.01
CA LEU A 123 3.93 -3.46 -13.04
C LEU A 123 2.42 -3.35 -12.78
N MET A 124 1.90 -2.14 -12.81
CA MET A 124 0.47 -1.89 -12.70
C MET A 124 0.01 -0.91 -13.77
N GLN A 125 -1.17 -1.11 -14.29
CA GLN A 125 -1.86 -0.14 -15.14
C GLN A 125 -2.70 0.81 -14.28
N PRO A 126 -2.99 2.04 -14.75
CA PRO A 126 -3.67 3.04 -13.96
C PRO A 126 -5.11 2.61 -13.63
N TYR A 127 -5.52 2.84 -12.40
CA TYR A 127 -6.84 2.51 -11.90
C TYR A 127 -7.21 3.38 -10.70
N ARG A 128 -8.51 3.36 -10.35
CA ARG A 128 -8.99 3.78 -9.05
C ARG A 128 -10.01 2.76 -8.56
N LEU A 129 -9.70 2.10 -7.47
CA LEU A 129 -10.59 1.15 -6.80
C LEU A 129 -10.13 1.01 -5.35
N GLU A 130 -10.77 1.73 -4.43
CA GLU A 130 -10.47 1.66 -3.01
C GLU A 130 -10.99 0.36 -2.41
N MET A 131 -10.27 -0.18 -1.43
CA MET A 131 -10.58 -1.48 -0.81
C MET A 131 -11.95 -1.51 -0.11
N GLY A 132 -12.41 -0.36 0.41
CA GLY A 132 -13.69 -0.22 1.10
C GLY A 132 -14.92 -0.18 0.20
N LEU A 133 -14.75 -0.15 -1.13
CA LEU A 133 -15.86 -0.03 -2.07
C LEU A 133 -16.71 -1.31 -2.13
N LYS A 134 -18.03 -1.11 -2.28
CA LYS A 134 -19.01 -2.19 -2.40
C LYS A 134 -19.15 -2.66 -3.85
N LEU A 135 -18.02 -3.02 -4.48
CA LEU A 135 -18.06 -3.61 -5.80
C LEU A 135 -18.59 -5.05 -5.71
N LYS A 136 -19.80 -5.24 -6.19
CA LYS A 136 -20.43 -6.56 -6.27
C LYS A 136 -19.89 -7.35 -7.44
N THR A 137 -19.57 -8.62 -7.22
CA THR A 137 -19.21 -9.60 -8.24
C THR A 137 -20.19 -10.77 -8.21
N LYS A 138 -20.04 -11.74 -9.08
CA LYS A 138 -20.88 -12.97 -9.05
C LYS A 138 -20.76 -13.75 -7.72
N LYS A 139 -19.67 -13.57 -6.96
CA LYS A 139 -19.33 -14.40 -5.77
C LYS A 139 -19.12 -13.57 -4.51
N SER A 140 -19.20 -12.25 -4.56
CA SER A 140 -18.93 -11.39 -3.42
C SER A 140 -19.67 -10.05 -3.51
N GLU A 141 -20.09 -9.52 -2.36
CA GLU A 141 -20.83 -8.25 -2.25
C GLU A 141 -19.89 -7.02 -2.16
N ASN A 142 -18.61 -7.24 -1.88
CA ASN A 142 -17.60 -6.17 -1.74
C ASN A 142 -16.18 -6.74 -1.93
N LEU A 143 -15.17 -5.84 -1.96
CA LEU A 143 -13.79 -6.25 -2.18
C LEU A 143 -13.18 -7.02 -1.01
N TYR A 144 -13.60 -6.80 0.22
CA TYR A 144 -13.12 -7.60 1.36
C TYR A 144 -13.52 -9.07 1.21
N GLN A 145 -14.75 -9.34 0.79
CA GLN A 145 -15.22 -10.70 0.50
C GLN A 145 -14.56 -11.28 -0.75
N PHE A 146 -14.32 -10.46 -1.78
CA PHE A 146 -13.65 -10.89 -3.00
C PHE A 146 -12.22 -11.37 -2.72
N TRP A 147 -11.47 -10.59 -1.96
CA TRP A 147 -10.11 -10.97 -1.57
C TRP A 147 -10.08 -12.09 -0.53
N GLY A 148 -11.04 -12.12 0.39
CA GLY A 148 -11.18 -13.17 1.40
C GLY A 148 -9.88 -13.41 2.15
N GLU A 149 -9.35 -14.63 2.13
CA GLU A 149 -8.10 -15.01 2.80
C GLU A 149 -6.85 -14.83 1.94
N LYS A 150 -6.99 -14.63 0.63
CA LYS A 150 -5.89 -14.66 -0.35
C LYS A 150 -4.72 -13.74 -0.02
N ILE A 151 -5.02 -12.52 0.49
CA ILE A 151 -4.00 -11.55 0.89
C ILE A 151 -3.27 -12.05 2.14
N THR A 152 -4.01 -12.57 3.13
CA THR A 152 -3.45 -13.10 4.38
C THR A 152 -2.60 -14.34 4.13
N ASP A 153 -3.08 -15.28 3.34
CA ASP A 153 -2.34 -16.50 2.96
C ASP A 153 -1.03 -16.14 2.29
N LYS A 154 -1.06 -15.15 1.37
CA LYS A 154 0.16 -14.70 0.72
C LYS A 154 1.14 -14.03 1.69
N LEU A 155 0.63 -13.23 2.63
CA LEU A 155 1.48 -12.65 3.69
C LEU A 155 2.10 -13.75 4.56
N ASN A 156 1.35 -14.78 4.94
CA ASN A 156 1.85 -15.91 5.73
C ASN A 156 2.97 -16.66 5.01
N VAL A 157 2.82 -16.92 3.70
CA VAL A 157 3.89 -17.51 2.89
C VAL A 157 5.17 -16.66 2.91
N LEU A 158 5.05 -15.33 2.96
CA LEU A 158 6.20 -14.43 3.02
C LEU A 158 6.80 -14.36 4.44
N LEU A 159 5.94 -14.37 5.46
CA LEU A 159 6.36 -14.35 6.87
C LEU A 159 7.08 -15.63 7.24
N ALA A 160 6.63 -16.79 6.76
CA ALA A 160 7.26 -18.09 7.00
C ALA A 160 8.72 -18.20 6.50
N LYS A 161 9.16 -17.26 5.65
CA LYS A 161 10.55 -17.18 5.18
C LYS A 161 11.47 -16.40 6.12
N GLN A 162 10.94 -15.86 7.21
CA GLN A 162 11.68 -15.08 8.20
C GLN A 162 11.93 -15.91 9.44
N ASP A 163 13.13 -15.87 9.98
CA ASP A 163 13.47 -16.53 11.24
C ASP A 163 12.61 -16.02 12.41
N ASN A 164 12.28 -14.73 12.38
CA ASN A 164 11.36 -14.09 13.32
C ASN A 164 10.29 -13.33 12.54
N PRO A 165 9.12 -13.94 12.30
CA PRO A 165 8.09 -13.39 11.43
C PRO A 165 7.41 -12.17 12.05
N VAL A 166 7.70 -10.97 11.49
CA VAL A 166 7.13 -9.69 11.92
C VAL A 166 6.54 -8.95 10.72
N LEU A 167 5.29 -8.53 10.86
CA LEU A 167 4.59 -7.64 9.95
C LEU A 167 4.43 -6.26 10.56
N ILE A 168 4.95 -5.23 9.90
CA ILE A 168 4.80 -3.82 10.26
C ILE A 168 3.64 -3.23 9.46
N ASN A 169 2.54 -2.91 10.12
CA ASN A 169 1.39 -2.32 9.46
C ASN A 169 1.48 -0.79 9.40
N LEU A 170 1.88 -0.27 8.26
CA LEU A 170 1.88 1.16 7.94
C LEU A 170 0.71 1.53 7.00
N SER A 171 -0.23 0.62 6.77
CA SER A 171 -1.41 0.89 5.96
C SER A 171 -2.53 1.56 6.76
N SER A 172 -3.53 2.08 6.07
CA SER A 172 -4.73 2.60 6.72
C SER A 172 -5.63 1.45 7.18
N ASN A 173 -6.52 1.74 8.15
CA ASN A 173 -7.50 0.76 8.65
C ASN A 173 -8.38 0.20 7.52
N GLU A 174 -8.76 1.04 6.54
CA GLU A 174 -9.53 0.62 5.37
C GLU A 174 -8.82 -0.51 4.62
N TYR A 175 -7.55 -0.32 4.28
CA TYR A 175 -6.79 -1.33 3.54
C TYR A 175 -6.40 -2.52 4.40
N PHE A 176 -5.98 -2.29 5.65
CA PHE A 176 -5.59 -3.39 6.54
C PHE A 176 -6.74 -4.32 6.91
N LYS A 177 -8.00 -3.86 6.82
CA LYS A 177 -9.19 -4.71 7.03
C LYS A 177 -9.29 -5.87 6.02
N SER A 178 -8.58 -5.80 4.88
CA SER A 178 -8.45 -6.92 3.93
C SER A 178 -7.51 -8.02 4.43
N VAL A 179 -6.76 -7.78 5.50
CA VAL A 179 -5.89 -8.77 6.16
C VAL A 179 -6.63 -9.35 7.37
N GLN A 180 -6.82 -10.65 7.39
CA GLN A 180 -7.49 -11.34 8.49
C GLN A 180 -6.52 -11.56 9.66
N LYS A 181 -6.48 -10.62 10.59
CA LYS A 181 -5.55 -10.64 11.73
C LYS A 181 -5.50 -11.96 12.49
N LYS A 182 -6.64 -12.63 12.63
CA LYS A 182 -6.77 -13.91 13.37
C LYS A 182 -6.01 -15.05 12.69
N ASN A 183 -5.82 -14.94 11.38
CA ASN A 183 -5.19 -15.96 10.55
C ASN A 183 -3.76 -15.55 10.14
N LEU A 184 -3.20 -14.50 10.75
CA LEU A 184 -1.85 -14.02 10.42
C LEU A 184 -0.80 -14.77 11.24
N ASP A 185 0.14 -15.43 10.56
CA ASP A 185 1.22 -16.21 11.16
C ASP A 185 2.44 -15.31 11.42
N GLY A 186 2.39 -14.51 12.48
CA GLY A 186 3.49 -13.64 12.86
C GLY A 186 3.07 -12.50 13.77
N ARG A 187 4.06 -11.87 14.37
CA ARG A 187 3.85 -10.69 15.21
C ARG A 187 3.43 -9.51 14.35
N LEU A 188 2.36 -8.84 14.74
CA LEU A 188 1.85 -7.65 14.06
C LEU A 188 2.16 -6.40 14.87
N ILE A 189 3.01 -5.53 14.35
CA ILE A 189 3.33 -4.23 14.94
C ILE A 189 2.65 -3.13 14.13
N THR A 190 1.99 -2.19 14.83
CA THR A 190 1.32 -1.05 14.18
C THR A 190 1.88 0.25 14.71
N PRO A 191 2.77 0.94 13.95
CA PRO A 191 3.24 2.27 14.27
C PRO A 191 2.15 3.33 14.13
N GLU A 192 2.03 4.21 15.13
CA GLU A 192 1.19 5.41 15.12
C GLU A 192 2.07 6.66 15.18
N PHE A 193 1.70 7.69 14.41
CA PHE A 193 2.41 8.96 14.37
C PHE A 193 1.53 10.06 14.92
N LYS A 194 2.02 10.80 15.92
CA LYS A 194 1.26 11.83 16.65
C LYS A 194 2.01 13.15 16.71
N GLU A 195 1.23 14.22 16.58
CA GLU A 195 1.68 15.60 16.70
C GLU A 195 1.28 16.16 18.06
N LEU A 196 2.15 16.92 18.72
CA LEU A 196 1.76 17.70 19.89
C LEU A 196 0.95 18.91 19.41
N LYS A 197 -0.31 18.99 19.84
CA LYS A 197 -1.19 20.11 19.53
C LYS A 197 -2.01 20.48 20.76
N ASN A 198 -1.87 21.73 21.21
CA ASN A 198 -2.56 22.24 22.41
C ASN A 198 -2.30 21.33 23.64
N GLY A 199 -1.05 20.96 23.89
CA GLY A 199 -0.65 20.14 25.03
C GLY A 199 -1.08 18.66 24.98
N LYS A 200 -1.61 18.17 23.82
CA LYS A 200 -2.05 16.78 23.66
C LYS A 200 -1.53 16.18 22.36
N TYR A 201 -1.05 14.94 22.42
CA TYR A 201 -0.66 14.18 21.25
C TYR A 201 -1.87 13.67 20.47
N LYS A 202 -1.98 14.08 19.20
CA LYS A 202 -3.08 13.73 18.30
C LYS A 202 -2.55 13.22 16.96
N MET A 203 -3.22 12.24 16.38
CA MET A 203 -2.94 11.83 15.02
C MET A 203 -3.55 12.84 14.04
N ILE A 204 -2.70 13.45 13.19
CA ILE A 204 -3.10 14.33 12.10
C ILE A 204 -2.89 13.56 10.81
N SER A 205 -3.97 13.30 10.07
CA SER A 205 -4.00 12.37 8.93
C SER A 205 -2.93 12.65 7.87
N PHE A 206 -2.73 13.91 7.50
CA PHE A 206 -1.74 14.31 6.50
C PHE A 206 -0.31 13.96 6.96
N PHE A 207 0.07 14.37 8.17
CA PHE A 207 1.40 14.10 8.72
C PHE A 207 1.63 12.60 8.96
N ALA A 208 0.62 11.89 9.49
CA ALA A 208 0.71 10.45 9.68
C ALA A 208 0.89 9.67 8.38
N LYS A 209 0.31 10.12 7.28
CA LYS A 209 0.53 9.50 5.96
C LYS A 209 1.98 9.68 5.51
N LYS A 210 2.52 10.91 5.56
CA LYS A 210 3.91 11.19 5.21
C LYS A 210 4.88 10.39 6.08
N ALA A 211 4.65 10.36 7.40
CA ALA A 211 5.48 9.64 8.36
C ALA A 211 5.53 8.12 8.10
N ARG A 212 4.44 7.50 7.64
CA ARG A 212 4.45 6.09 7.22
C ARG A 212 5.42 5.84 6.06
N GLY A 213 5.43 6.73 5.07
CA GLY A 213 6.40 6.67 3.97
C GLY A 213 7.83 6.89 4.45
N LEU A 214 8.04 7.88 5.31
CA LEU A 214 9.35 8.16 5.92
C LEU A 214 9.87 6.97 6.75
N MET A 215 9.01 6.25 7.46
CA MET A 215 9.43 5.05 8.20
C MET A 215 9.89 3.93 7.26
N VAL A 216 9.23 3.73 6.13
CA VAL A 216 9.72 2.80 5.10
C VAL A 216 11.05 3.29 4.54
N ARG A 217 11.19 4.58 4.27
CA ARG A 217 12.44 5.18 3.80
C ARG A 217 13.57 4.98 4.80
N PHE A 218 13.33 5.22 6.08
CA PHE A 218 14.28 4.96 7.16
C PHE A 218 14.74 3.49 7.18
N ALA A 219 13.79 2.55 7.06
CA ALA A 219 14.12 1.13 6.99
C ALA A 219 15.03 0.79 5.80
N ILE A 220 14.78 1.41 4.64
CA ILE A 220 15.58 1.23 3.42
C ILE A 220 16.98 1.84 3.59
N ASP A 221 17.07 3.10 4.06
CA ASP A 221 18.33 3.82 4.18
C ASP A 221 19.31 3.14 5.14
N HIS A 222 18.77 2.50 6.19
CA HIS A 222 19.54 1.79 7.21
C HIS A 222 19.59 0.26 7.02
N ASN A 223 19.03 -0.27 5.91
CA ASN A 223 18.98 -1.71 5.61
C ASN A 223 18.47 -2.55 6.79
N ILE A 224 17.37 -2.10 7.43
CA ILE A 224 16.87 -2.65 8.69
C ILE A 224 16.26 -4.04 8.48
N GLN A 225 16.77 -5.05 9.21
CA GLN A 225 16.29 -6.43 9.17
C GLN A 225 15.42 -6.79 10.38
N LYS A 226 15.64 -6.15 11.53
CA LYS A 226 14.92 -6.40 12.79
C LYS A 226 13.96 -5.26 13.09
N ALA A 227 12.72 -5.59 13.42
CA ALA A 227 11.66 -4.61 13.65
C ALA A 227 12.00 -3.62 14.77
N GLU A 228 12.65 -4.07 15.84
CA GLU A 228 12.99 -3.25 17.01
C GLU A 228 13.90 -2.06 16.66
N VAL A 229 14.72 -2.18 15.60
CA VAL A 229 15.58 -1.07 15.12
C VAL A 229 14.73 0.11 14.60
N LEU A 230 13.49 -0.13 14.17
CA LEU A 230 12.57 0.95 13.79
C LEU A 230 12.23 1.89 14.94
N GLN A 231 12.43 1.50 16.21
CA GLN A 231 12.25 2.39 17.35
C GLN A 231 13.25 3.56 17.36
N ASN A 232 14.36 3.45 16.62
CA ASN A 232 15.31 4.54 16.42
C ASN A 232 14.88 5.54 15.33
N PHE A 233 13.67 5.40 14.77
CA PHE A 233 13.16 6.31 13.73
C PHE A 233 13.10 7.75 14.25
N ASP A 234 13.78 8.66 13.53
CA ASP A 234 13.94 10.07 13.89
C ASP A 234 13.65 11.05 12.72
N TYR A 235 13.19 10.55 11.57
CA TYR A 235 12.91 11.41 10.42
C TYR A 235 11.77 12.38 10.69
N ASP A 236 11.92 13.60 10.15
CA ASP A 236 10.93 14.68 10.26
C ASP A 236 10.60 15.07 11.72
N GLY A 237 11.57 14.87 12.66
CA GLY A 237 11.44 15.19 14.07
C GLY A 237 10.57 14.24 14.90
N TYR A 238 10.20 13.09 14.37
CA TYR A 238 9.55 12.05 15.15
C TYR A 238 10.54 11.28 15.99
N HIS A 239 10.12 10.90 17.19
CA HIS A 239 10.87 10.00 18.08
C HIS A 239 9.94 8.98 18.69
N PHE A 240 10.47 7.80 18.97
CA PHE A 240 9.74 6.74 19.67
C PHE A 240 9.34 7.23 21.07
N ASN A 241 8.03 7.15 21.36
CA ASN A 241 7.47 7.57 22.63
C ASN A 241 7.08 6.35 23.45
N LEU A 242 7.93 5.99 24.42
CA LEU A 242 7.74 4.80 25.24
C LEU A 242 6.48 4.89 26.09
N GLU A 243 6.17 6.07 26.64
CA GLU A 243 5.01 6.26 27.54
C GLU A 243 3.67 6.04 26.82
N LEU A 244 3.60 6.38 25.54
CA LEU A 244 2.40 6.24 24.72
C LEU A 244 2.34 4.89 23.99
N SER A 245 3.42 4.12 24.01
CA SER A 245 3.53 2.86 23.30
C SER A 245 3.04 1.67 24.14
N GLN A 246 2.66 0.61 23.44
CA GLN A 246 2.36 -0.72 23.99
C GLN A 246 3.21 -1.75 23.23
N VAL A 247 3.17 -3.02 23.65
CA VAL A 247 4.03 -4.09 23.10
C VAL A 247 4.06 -4.12 21.57
N ASP A 248 2.90 -4.05 20.92
CA ASP A 248 2.77 -4.13 19.45
C ASP A 248 2.13 -2.89 18.81
N LYS A 249 1.91 -1.86 19.61
CA LYS A 249 1.40 -0.58 19.18
C LYS A 249 2.43 0.50 19.53
N TRP A 250 3.29 0.80 18.57
CA TRP A 250 4.37 1.75 18.75
C TRP A 250 3.93 3.16 18.39
N VAL A 251 4.18 4.09 19.28
CA VAL A 251 3.84 5.51 19.05
C VAL A 251 5.12 6.29 18.80
N PHE A 252 5.12 7.03 17.71
CA PHE A 252 6.15 8.02 17.39
C PHE A 252 5.51 9.40 17.48
N SER A 253 6.14 10.31 18.19
CA SER A 253 5.60 11.65 18.44
C SER A 253 6.63 12.72 18.10
N ARG A 254 6.13 13.92 17.75
CA ARG A 254 6.94 15.11 17.55
C ARG A 254 6.21 16.37 18.03
N GLY A 255 6.97 17.46 18.28
CA GLY A 255 6.50 18.77 18.74
C GLY A 255 6.64 18.97 20.23
#